data_235466da7e46c74eed85dd0316df337b
#
_entry.id   235466da7e46c74eed85dd0316df337b
#
_cell.length_a   1.000
_cell.length_b   1.000
_cell.length_c   1.000
_cell.angle_alpha   90.00
_cell.angle_beta   90.00
_cell.angle_gamma   90.00
#
_symmetry.space_group_name_H-M   'P 1'
#
loop_
_entity.id
_entity.type
_entity.pdbx_description
1 polymer ?
#
loop_
_entity_poly.entity_id
_entity_poly.type
_entity_poly.pdbx_seq_one_letter_code
_entity_poly.pdbx_strand_id
1 'polypeptide(L)'
;MPRRGSSLALQSNPSTPYADPYANSAANSSAMPLMTEVSNSQRAFSNPDAHRPIPSEAYYPVSNDRPAPFLDPAAQQKSKQKKKMFVIGGIILAAVIIIAIVIGVVVSQVKKNDDNGKGSKDGKDGKNSSNKDGSVVIGDDPSNFKKDSNLHQSFWGFAYTPSAAQPPWCGVSLSNTTRDIQLLSQLTPRLRLYGANCNQTAMVLQAIQDTKVNMTVWLGIYIDSNDTAYKQQVDAVVDALKTYGADHITVGNEYILNTAGSDSTTSSPYLASVNTIAQRIEEVKTTIQGLGLSKTLPIGTSDAGSVLSKTLATKIDYFMANVHPYFGSLAIDDAAAWTDDFFHKFDVDVAALAPNKPAAYIAETGWPSSSSNATDANSGAGSPQGDASVANLQTFLNTFVCQANTNGTEYFYFEAFDEPWKDAQFGGVEGHWGLFDSNRNLKDVKIPVC
;
A
#
# COMPACT_ATOMS: atom_id res chain seq x y z
N MET A 1 -80.37 -5.82 -5.66
CA MET A 1 -80.72 -7.27 -5.57
C MET A 1 -79.45 -8.03 -5.35
N PRO A 2 -79.42 -8.87 -4.35
CA PRO A 2 -78.18 -9.52 -3.81
C PRO A 2 -77.99 -10.94 -4.32
N ARG A 3 -76.77 -11.44 -4.27
CA ARG A 3 -76.45 -12.87 -4.11
C ARG A 3 -75.11 -12.96 -3.36
N ARG A 4 -75.10 -13.36 -2.14
CA ARG A 4 -74.82 -14.66 -1.47
C ARG A 4 -73.59 -15.32 -2.13
N GLY A 5 -72.43 -15.48 -1.49
CA GLY A 5 -72.19 -16.13 -0.20
C GLY A 5 -71.72 -17.57 -0.42
N SER A 6 -70.51 -17.89 -0.07
CA SER A 6 -70.16 -19.25 0.44
C SER A 6 -68.77 -19.20 1.05
N SER A 7 -68.74 -19.33 2.35
CA SER A 7 -67.60 -19.67 3.19
C SER A 7 -67.25 -21.14 2.99
N LEU A 8 -65.96 -21.43 2.75
CA LEU A 8 -65.41 -22.77 2.88
C LEU A 8 -64.24 -22.69 3.89
N ALA A 9 -64.48 -23.29 5.01
CA ALA A 9 -63.50 -23.55 6.05
C ALA A 9 -62.50 -24.58 5.50
N LEU A 10 -61.22 -24.28 5.60
CA LEU A 10 -60.16 -25.24 5.37
C LEU A 10 -59.55 -25.63 6.71
N GLN A 11 -59.60 -26.91 6.95
CA GLN A 11 -59.06 -27.63 8.09
C GLN A 11 -57.54 -27.50 8.18
N SER A 12 -57.03 -27.25 9.37
CA SER A 12 -55.65 -27.34 9.76
C SER A 12 -55.17 -28.80 9.77
N ASN A 13 -54.16 -29.11 8.97
CA ASN A 13 -53.36 -30.31 9.12
C ASN A 13 -52.05 -29.99 9.87
N PRO A 14 -51.61 -30.85 10.78
CA PRO A 14 -50.42 -30.63 11.59
C PRO A 14 -49.14 -30.85 10.77
N SER A 15 -48.24 -29.88 10.82
CA SER A 15 -46.91 -29.93 10.27
C SER A 15 -46.06 -31.00 10.96
N THR A 16 -45.54 -31.93 10.18
CA THR A 16 -44.46 -32.84 10.56
C THR A 16 -43.15 -32.01 10.69
N PRO A 17 -42.32 -32.28 11.71
CA PRO A 17 -41.06 -31.61 11.85
C PRO A 17 -40.07 -32.09 10.76
N TYR A 18 -39.45 -31.15 10.11
CA TYR A 18 -38.35 -31.36 9.16
C TYR A 18 -37.13 -31.86 9.95
N ALA A 19 -36.66 -33.07 9.64
CA ALA A 19 -35.48 -33.66 10.25
C ALA A 19 -34.24 -33.02 9.68
N ASP A 20 -33.42 -32.49 10.56
CA ASP A 20 -32.09 -31.95 10.29
C ASP A 20 -31.14 -33.10 9.84
N PRO A 21 -30.53 -33.06 8.65
CA PRO A 21 -29.66 -34.11 8.15
C PRO A 21 -28.27 -34.17 8.81
N TYR A 22 -27.99 -33.35 9.81
CA TYR A 22 -26.67 -33.30 10.46
C TYR A 22 -26.62 -33.79 11.91
N ALA A 23 -27.70 -34.38 12.43
CA ALA A 23 -27.70 -35.01 13.76
C ALA A 23 -27.43 -36.52 13.64
N ASN A 24 -26.16 -36.91 13.39
CA ASN A 24 -25.54 -38.17 13.85
C ASN A 24 -24.17 -38.40 13.25
N SER A 25 -23.13 -37.81 13.86
CA SER A 25 -21.78 -38.40 13.90
C SER A 25 -21.02 -37.82 15.11
N ALA A 26 -21.49 -38.18 16.29
CA ALA A 26 -20.72 -38.05 17.51
C ALA A 26 -20.04 -39.39 17.77
N ALA A 27 -18.80 -39.54 17.28
CA ALA A 27 -17.77 -40.41 17.87
C ALA A 27 -16.47 -40.24 17.11
N ASN A 28 -15.42 -39.79 17.82
CA ASN A 28 -14.03 -39.65 17.40
C ASN A 28 -13.68 -38.46 16.53
N SER A 29 -13.58 -37.30 17.14
CA SER A 29 -12.59 -36.31 16.74
C SER A 29 -11.88 -35.85 18.01
N SER A 30 -10.58 -36.12 18.03
CA SER A 30 -9.63 -35.52 18.96
C SER A 30 -9.82 -34.01 18.93
N ALA A 31 -10.18 -33.43 20.08
CA ALA A 31 -10.32 -31.98 20.21
C ALA A 31 -9.03 -31.32 19.80
N MET A 32 -9.02 -30.61 18.70
CA MET A 32 -8.00 -29.61 18.44
C MET A 32 -8.18 -28.46 19.43
N PRO A 33 -7.14 -28.01 20.13
CA PRO A 33 -7.23 -26.86 21.00
C PRO A 33 -7.18 -25.60 20.15
N LEU A 34 -8.32 -25.15 19.65
CA LEU A 34 -8.45 -23.98 18.77
C LEU A 34 -8.17 -22.64 19.48
N MET A 35 -8.02 -22.66 20.82
CA MET A 35 -7.88 -21.43 21.60
C MET A 35 -6.44 -21.04 21.98
N THR A 36 -5.49 -21.98 21.89
CA THR A 36 -4.10 -21.71 22.25
C THR A 36 -3.27 -21.18 21.10
N GLU A 37 -3.62 -21.49 19.85
CA GLU A 37 -2.84 -21.03 18.70
C GLU A 37 -3.17 -19.57 18.29
N VAL A 38 -4.41 -19.10 18.49
CA VAL A 38 -4.75 -17.69 18.25
C VAL A 38 -4.00 -16.75 19.21
N SER A 39 -3.72 -17.22 20.44
CA SER A 39 -2.87 -16.52 21.38
C SER A 39 -1.39 -16.51 20.93
N ASN A 40 -0.94 -17.54 20.22
CA ASN A 40 0.43 -17.62 19.73
C ASN A 40 0.67 -16.83 18.43
N SER A 41 -0.32 -16.71 17.54
CA SER A 41 -0.18 -15.83 16.37
C SER A 41 -0.17 -14.34 16.76
N GLN A 42 -0.94 -13.96 17.80
CA GLN A 42 -0.79 -12.62 18.40
C GLN A 42 0.59 -12.42 19.07
N ARG A 43 1.20 -13.49 19.59
CA ARG A 43 2.56 -13.42 20.15
C ARG A 43 3.66 -13.38 19.08
N ALA A 44 3.43 -13.89 17.89
CA ALA A 44 4.39 -13.74 16.79
C ALA A 44 4.60 -12.27 16.40
N PHE A 45 3.55 -11.43 16.57
CA PHE A 45 3.68 -9.97 16.45
C PHE A 45 4.27 -9.30 17.72
N SER A 46 4.44 -10.01 18.83
CA SER A 46 4.95 -9.51 20.11
C SER A 46 6.29 -10.11 20.51
N ASN A 47 7.12 -10.57 19.58
CA ASN A 47 8.50 -10.94 19.89
C ASN A 47 9.30 -9.65 20.11
N PRO A 48 9.82 -9.39 21.33
CA PRO A 48 10.55 -8.15 21.63
C PRO A 48 11.82 -7.96 20.78
N ASP A 49 12.35 -9.03 20.18
CA ASP A 49 13.51 -8.96 19.28
C ASP A 49 13.08 -8.82 17.78
N ALA A 50 11.80 -8.99 17.48
CA ALA A 50 11.23 -8.74 16.15
C ALA A 50 10.61 -7.34 16.02
N HIS A 51 10.63 -6.52 17.07
CA HIS A 51 10.23 -5.11 17.04
C HIS A 51 11.32 -4.23 16.39
N ARG A 52 11.72 -4.60 15.19
CA ARG A 52 11.98 -3.54 14.23
C ARG A 52 10.60 -3.01 13.86
N PRO A 53 10.35 -1.71 14.01
CA PRO A 53 9.16 -1.14 13.40
C PRO A 53 9.18 -1.60 11.95
N ILE A 54 8.11 -2.27 11.50
CA ILE A 54 7.91 -2.51 10.08
C ILE A 54 8.05 -1.13 9.47
N PRO A 55 9.04 -0.90 8.59
CA PRO A 55 9.24 0.44 8.07
C PRO A 55 7.92 0.80 7.42
N SER A 56 7.22 1.78 8.01
CA SER A 56 6.12 2.37 7.30
C SER A 56 6.65 2.79 5.95
N GLU A 57 5.86 2.72 4.93
CA GLU A 57 6.15 3.38 3.66
C GLU A 57 6.21 4.89 3.91
N ALA A 58 7.20 5.29 4.72
CA ALA A 58 7.37 6.66 5.13
C ALA A 58 7.66 7.48 3.88
N TYR A 59 6.64 8.18 3.43
CA TYR A 59 6.74 9.22 2.42
C TYR A 59 7.75 10.31 2.81
N TYR A 60 8.15 10.32 4.09
CA TYR A 60 9.09 11.29 4.66
C TYR A 60 10.18 10.58 5.44
N PRO A 61 11.44 11.01 5.35
CA PRO A 61 12.47 10.59 6.27
C PRO A 61 12.05 11.00 7.68
N VAL A 62 11.79 10.02 8.53
CA VAL A 62 11.58 10.25 9.96
C VAL A 62 12.87 10.90 10.49
N SER A 63 12.76 12.10 11.06
CA SER A 63 13.88 12.69 11.78
C SER A 63 14.29 11.76 12.93
N ASN A 64 15.59 11.42 12.98
CA ASN A 64 16.17 10.52 13.97
C ASN A 64 16.20 11.13 15.40
N ASP A 65 15.12 11.72 15.86
CA ASP A 65 14.97 12.14 17.27
C ASP A 65 14.25 11.03 18.05
N ARG A 66 14.98 9.93 18.32
CA ARG A 66 14.58 8.99 19.36
C ARG A 66 14.79 9.64 20.72
N PRO A 67 13.80 9.67 21.62
CA PRO A 67 14.07 9.96 23.02
C PRO A 67 14.95 8.85 23.56
N ALA A 68 16.12 9.24 24.06
CA ALA A 68 17.05 8.33 24.72
C ALA A 68 16.42 7.73 26.00
N PRO A 69 16.71 6.47 26.35
CA PRO A 69 16.26 5.92 27.62
C PRO A 69 16.84 6.74 28.79
N PHE A 70 15.97 7.02 29.75
CA PHE A 70 16.31 7.71 30.99
C PHE A 70 17.45 6.99 31.69
N LEU A 71 18.64 7.56 31.70
CA LEU A 71 19.77 7.20 32.58
C LEU A 71 20.12 8.44 33.41
N ASP A 72 20.19 8.19 34.71
CA ASP A 72 20.46 9.11 35.81
C ASP A 72 21.65 10.08 35.56
N PRO A 73 21.51 11.42 35.77
CA PRO A 73 22.48 12.42 35.31
C PRO A 73 23.64 12.69 36.24
N ALA A 74 24.05 11.80 37.17
CA ALA A 74 25.02 12.15 38.20
C ALA A 74 26.45 11.63 38.06
N ALA A 75 26.80 10.85 37.05
CA ALA A 75 28.17 10.33 36.97
C ALA A 75 28.72 10.22 35.56
N GLN A 76 29.21 11.29 34.96
CA GLN A 76 30.26 11.28 33.93
C GLN A 76 30.39 12.62 33.17
N GLN A 77 30.68 13.66 33.84
CA GLN A 77 31.02 14.92 33.17
C GLN A 77 32.48 15.29 33.52
N LYS A 78 33.45 14.91 32.67
CA LYS A 78 34.72 15.65 32.52
C LYS A 78 35.71 15.15 31.46
N SER A 79 35.51 14.04 30.71
CA SER A 79 36.58 13.59 29.78
C SER A 79 36.18 13.43 28.30
N LYS A 80 34.97 13.75 27.91
CA LYS A 80 34.45 13.48 26.53
C LYS A 80 34.31 14.69 25.59
N GLN A 81 34.56 15.91 26.04
CA GLN A 81 34.35 17.11 25.20
C GLN A 81 35.42 17.33 24.10
N LYS A 82 36.67 16.93 24.30
CA LYS A 82 37.72 17.15 23.30
C LYS A 82 37.69 16.17 22.12
N LYS A 83 37.19 14.95 22.30
CA LYS A 83 37.09 13.96 21.22
C LYS A 83 35.89 14.20 20.28
N LYS A 84 34.78 14.77 20.76
CA LYS A 84 33.60 15.07 19.92
C LYS A 84 33.85 16.18 18.89
N MET A 85 34.65 17.18 19.19
CA MET A 85 34.95 18.29 18.28
C MET A 85 35.77 17.84 17.06
N PHE A 86 36.68 16.86 17.22
CA PHE A 86 37.46 16.34 16.08
C PHE A 86 36.66 15.41 15.19
N VAL A 87 35.69 14.65 15.70
CA VAL A 87 34.81 13.77 14.92
C VAL A 87 33.80 14.57 14.10
N ILE A 88 33.20 15.62 14.68
CA ILE A 88 32.27 16.50 13.97
C ILE A 88 32.98 17.29 12.86
N GLY A 89 34.20 17.78 13.12
CA GLY A 89 35.01 18.45 12.09
C GLY A 89 35.38 17.52 10.94
N GLY A 90 35.68 16.25 11.20
CA GLY A 90 35.97 15.24 10.18
C GLY A 90 34.76 14.88 9.30
N ILE A 91 33.58 14.79 9.89
CA ILE A 91 32.33 14.49 9.17
C ILE A 91 31.94 15.66 8.26
N ILE A 92 32.06 16.91 8.72
CA ILE A 92 31.78 18.11 7.90
C ILE A 92 32.78 18.19 6.73
N LEU A 93 34.05 17.92 6.95
CA LEU A 93 35.04 17.94 5.88
C LEU A 93 34.79 16.84 4.82
N ALA A 94 34.39 15.63 5.25
CA ALA A 94 34.03 14.54 4.34
C ALA A 94 32.78 14.87 3.51
N ALA A 95 31.77 15.50 4.12
CA ALA A 95 30.56 15.92 3.42
C ALA A 95 30.86 17.00 2.36
N VAL A 96 31.74 17.97 2.66
CA VAL A 96 32.16 19.00 1.70
C VAL A 96 32.93 18.40 0.53
N ILE A 97 33.79 17.41 0.77
CA ILE A 97 34.52 16.71 -0.30
C ILE A 97 33.59 15.91 -1.20
N ILE A 98 32.59 15.23 -0.63
CA ILE A 98 31.58 14.48 -1.41
C ILE A 98 30.75 15.43 -2.27
N ILE A 99 30.34 16.58 -1.75
CA ILE A 99 29.59 17.59 -2.50
C ILE A 99 30.46 18.15 -3.64
N ALA A 100 31.73 18.40 -3.42
CA ALA A 100 32.64 18.88 -4.46
C ALA A 100 32.86 17.85 -5.58
N ILE A 101 32.92 16.55 -5.25
CA ILE A 101 33.03 15.46 -6.23
C ILE A 101 31.74 15.34 -7.06
N VAL A 102 30.57 15.43 -6.41
CA VAL A 102 29.28 15.36 -7.10
C VAL A 102 29.10 16.55 -8.06
N ILE A 103 29.45 17.76 -7.63
CA ILE A 103 29.43 18.96 -8.51
C ILE A 103 30.41 18.80 -9.67
N GLY A 104 31.61 18.29 -9.43
CA GLY A 104 32.63 18.04 -10.46
C GLY A 104 32.15 17.04 -11.52
N VAL A 105 31.48 15.97 -11.12
CA VAL A 105 30.94 14.94 -12.04
C VAL A 105 29.76 15.50 -12.86
N VAL A 106 28.84 16.24 -12.22
CA VAL A 106 27.69 16.84 -12.91
C VAL A 106 28.15 17.88 -13.94
N VAL A 107 29.13 18.76 -13.61
CA VAL A 107 29.67 19.75 -14.54
C VAL A 107 30.43 19.09 -15.69
N SER A 108 31.13 17.96 -15.47
CA SER A 108 31.82 17.23 -16.52
C SER A 108 30.86 16.50 -17.49
N GLN A 109 29.70 16.07 -17.01
CA GLN A 109 28.67 15.44 -17.84
C GLN A 109 27.91 16.48 -18.69
N VAL A 110 27.63 17.67 -18.13
CA VAL A 110 26.98 18.76 -18.88
C VAL A 110 27.86 19.27 -19.99
N LYS A 111 29.18 19.41 -19.77
CA LYS A 111 30.11 19.83 -20.83
C LYS A 111 30.30 18.81 -21.95
N LYS A 112 30.03 17.51 -21.74
CA LYS A 112 30.11 16.50 -22.82
C LYS A 112 28.88 16.49 -23.73
N ASN A 113 27.78 17.10 -23.34
CA ASN A 113 26.53 17.13 -24.12
C ASN A 113 26.43 18.37 -25.04
N ASP A 114 27.29 19.41 -24.87
CA ASP A 114 27.19 20.62 -25.65
C ASP A 114 28.03 20.63 -26.96
N ASP A 115 28.85 19.58 -27.21
CA ASP A 115 29.75 19.55 -28.36
C ASP A 115 29.26 18.72 -29.56
N ASN A 116 27.98 18.27 -29.60
CA ASN A 116 27.44 17.49 -30.72
C ASN A 116 26.16 18.07 -31.33
N GLY A 117 26.17 19.32 -31.72
CA GLY A 117 25.06 19.99 -32.38
C GLY A 117 25.47 20.73 -33.65
N LYS A 118 25.79 20.03 -34.74
CA LYS A 118 25.73 20.63 -36.10
C LYS A 118 25.45 19.60 -37.19
N GLY A 119 24.23 19.67 -37.71
CA GLY A 119 23.91 19.57 -39.13
C GLY A 119 23.73 18.19 -39.75
N SER A 120 22.49 17.78 -40.02
CA SER A 120 22.13 17.49 -41.42
C SER A 120 20.62 17.34 -41.57
N LYS A 121 20.09 17.86 -42.66
CA LYS A 121 18.69 17.77 -43.09
C LYS A 121 18.44 16.47 -43.86
N ASP A 122 17.16 16.08 -43.84
CA ASP A 122 16.44 15.22 -44.78
C ASP A 122 16.51 13.70 -44.56
N GLY A 123 15.30 13.15 -44.32
CA GLY A 123 15.01 11.72 -44.45
C GLY A 123 13.76 11.34 -43.66
N LYS A 124 12.59 11.40 -44.32
CA LYS A 124 11.38 10.69 -43.87
C LYS A 124 11.67 9.21 -43.84
N ASP A 125 11.72 8.61 -42.67
CA ASP A 125 11.45 7.20 -42.48
C ASP A 125 10.93 7.03 -41.03
N GLY A 126 9.72 6.51 -40.88
CA GLY A 126 9.08 6.19 -39.62
C GLY A 126 9.86 5.11 -38.87
N LYS A 127 10.78 5.51 -38.01
CA LYS A 127 11.44 4.60 -37.09
C LYS A 127 10.58 4.39 -35.85
N ASN A 128 10.02 3.18 -35.75
CA ASN A 128 9.56 2.62 -34.48
C ASN A 128 10.73 2.70 -33.47
N SER A 129 10.66 3.66 -32.55
CA SER A 129 11.57 3.72 -31.42
C SER A 129 11.06 2.77 -30.37
N SER A 130 11.57 1.53 -30.36
CA SER A 130 11.37 0.63 -29.23
C SER A 130 12.23 1.11 -28.08
N ASN A 131 11.62 1.74 -27.08
CA ASN A 131 12.27 1.99 -25.81
C ASN A 131 12.49 0.63 -25.11
N LYS A 132 13.63 0.47 -24.43
CA LYS A 132 14.01 -0.77 -23.73
C LYS A 132 13.09 -1.12 -22.56
N ASP A 133 12.10 -0.30 -22.25
CA ASP A 133 11.16 -0.41 -21.14
C ASP A 133 9.78 -1.01 -21.51
N GLY A 134 9.69 -1.68 -22.66
CA GLY A 134 8.46 -2.41 -23.05
C GLY A 134 7.26 -1.54 -23.48
N SER A 135 7.27 -0.24 -23.25
CA SER A 135 6.20 0.65 -23.70
C SER A 135 6.52 1.23 -25.09
N VAL A 136 5.76 0.83 -26.10
CA VAL A 136 5.87 1.39 -27.45
C VAL A 136 4.74 2.38 -27.64
N VAL A 137 5.07 3.69 -27.55
CA VAL A 137 4.15 4.74 -27.98
C VAL A 137 4.13 4.77 -29.51
N ILE A 138 2.96 4.66 -30.11
CA ILE A 138 2.78 4.75 -31.55
C ILE A 138 2.39 6.20 -31.87
N GLY A 139 3.39 7.03 -32.17
CA GLY A 139 3.22 8.47 -32.42
C GLY A 139 3.24 9.32 -31.14
N ASP A 140 2.76 10.56 -31.23
CA ASP A 140 2.76 11.52 -30.12
C ASP A 140 1.51 11.46 -29.23
N ASP A 141 0.54 10.58 -29.53
CA ASP A 141 -0.70 10.40 -28.73
C ASP A 141 -0.52 9.33 -27.64
N PRO A 142 -0.50 9.69 -26.34
CA PRO A 142 -0.35 8.74 -25.23
C PRO A 142 -1.43 7.68 -25.15
N SER A 143 -2.61 7.94 -25.74
CA SER A 143 -3.72 6.97 -25.77
C SER A 143 -3.50 5.86 -26.81
N ASN A 144 -2.54 6.04 -27.72
CA ASN A 144 -2.19 5.05 -28.73
C ASN A 144 -0.89 4.32 -28.33
N PHE A 145 -1.02 3.26 -27.54
CA PHE A 145 0.12 2.44 -27.08
C PHE A 145 -0.11 0.96 -27.37
N LYS A 146 0.98 0.24 -27.57
CA LYS A 146 0.95 -1.20 -27.79
C LYS A 146 0.65 -1.91 -26.46
N LYS A 147 -0.39 -2.74 -26.45
CA LYS A 147 -0.69 -3.64 -25.34
C LYS A 147 0.23 -4.86 -25.38
N ASP A 148 0.66 -5.31 -24.18
CA ASP A 148 1.39 -6.57 -24.02
C ASP A 148 0.38 -7.71 -23.85
N SER A 149 0.50 -8.75 -24.68
CA SER A 149 -0.39 -9.92 -24.63
C SER A 149 -0.21 -10.77 -23.36
N ASN A 150 0.85 -10.56 -22.59
CA ASN A 150 1.11 -11.25 -21.33
C ASN A 150 0.46 -10.56 -20.13
N LEU A 151 -0.06 -9.33 -20.32
CA LEU A 151 -0.74 -8.58 -19.26
C LEU A 151 -2.25 -8.74 -19.38
N HIS A 152 -2.90 -9.04 -18.27
CA HIS A 152 -4.34 -9.25 -18.19
C HIS A 152 -4.93 -8.49 -17.02
N GLN A 153 -6.15 -7.93 -17.17
CA GLN A 153 -6.86 -7.25 -16.08
C GLN A 153 -7.39 -8.27 -15.06
N SER A 154 -6.49 -8.84 -14.29
CA SER A 154 -6.79 -9.87 -13.27
C SER A 154 -6.79 -9.31 -11.84
N PHE A 155 -6.25 -8.13 -11.61
CA PHE A 155 -6.16 -7.55 -10.27
C PHE A 155 -7.30 -6.57 -10.00
N TRP A 156 -7.81 -6.59 -8.76
CA TRP A 156 -8.80 -5.63 -8.35
C TRP A 156 -8.24 -4.20 -8.32
N GLY A 157 -7.06 -4.01 -7.74
CA GLY A 157 -6.34 -2.74 -7.68
C GLY A 157 -4.84 -2.93 -7.47
N PHE A 158 -4.06 -1.88 -7.65
CA PHE A 158 -2.64 -1.82 -7.33
C PHE A 158 -2.31 -0.67 -6.39
N ALA A 159 -1.49 -0.95 -5.37
CA ALA A 159 -0.75 0.06 -4.65
C ALA A 159 0.35 0.61 -5.57
N TYR A 160 0.43 1.93 -5.70
CA TYR A 160 1.32 2.57 -6.65
C TYR A 160 1.91 3.86 -6.11
N THR A 161 3.22 3.97 -6.23
CA THR A 161 3.99 5.19 -5.98
C THR A 161 4.67 5.60 -7.28
N PRO A 162 4.42 6.79 -7.83
CA PRO A 162 5.17 7.29 -8.97
C PRO A 162 6.65 7.42 -8.65
N SER A 163 7.50 7.05 -9.61
CA SER A 163 8.96 7.19 -9.45
C SER A 163 9.34 8.62 -9.06
N ALA A 164 10.24 8.77 -8.09
CA ALA A 164 10.73 10.03 -7.54
C ALA A 164 9.65 10.91 -6.85
N ALA A 165 8.58 10.29 -6.32
CA ALA A 165 7.54 11.00 -5.57
C ALA A 165 7.96 11.42 -4.15
N GLN A 166 9.15 11.02 -3.69
CA GLN A 166 9.61 11.27 -2.33
C GLN A 166 10.22 12.66 -2.15
N PRO A 167 9.81 13.41 -1.09
CA PRO A 167 10.55 14.58 -0.66
C PRO A 167 11.98 14.20 -0.23
N PRO A 168 12.96 15.10 -0.35
CA PRO A 168 12.83 16.47 -0.85
C PRO A 168 12.97 16.59 -2.37
N TRP A 169 13.22 15.49 -3.09
CA TRP A 169 13.57 15.55 -4.54
C TRP A 169 12.37 15.91 -5.40
N CYS A 170 11.18 15.36 -5.13
CA CYS A 170 9.94 15.66 -5.85
C CYS A 170 10.11 15.67 -7.38
N GLY A 171 10.71 14.60 -7.91
CA GLY A 171 11.08 14.48 -9.32
C GLY A 171 10.03 13.79 -10.22
N VAL A 172 8.78 13.66 -9.80
CA VAL A 172 7.72 13.01 -10.59
C VAL A 172 7.56 13.68 -11.95
N SER A 173 7.62 12.91 -13.02
CA SER A 173 7.43 13.41 -14.37
C SER A 173 6.19 12.80 -15.04
N LEU A 174 5.44 13.62 -15.77
CA LEU A 174 4.24 13.16 -16.50
C LEU A 174 4.59 12.03 -17.50
N SER A 175 5.72 12.12 -18.20
CA SER A 175 6.12 11.11 -19.18
C SER A 175 6.37 9.73 -18.54
N ASN A 176 7.01 9.68 -17.36
CA ASN A 176 7.21 8.42 -16.64
C ASN A 176 5.89 7.88 -16.11
N THR A 177 5.08 8.75 -15.49
CA THR A 177 3.76 8.38 -14.97
C THR A 177 2.84 7.88 -16.09
N THR A 178 2.87 8.50 -17.27
CA THR A 178 2.11 8.04 -18.44
C THR A 178 2.47 6.60 -18.84
N ARG A 179 3.76 6.26 -18.83
CA ARG A 179 4.20 4.88 -19.11
C ARG A 179 3.73 3.90 -18.04
N ASP A 180 3.79 4.31 -16.77
CA ASP A 180 3.28 3.50 -15.67
C ASP A 180 1.77 3.22 -15.84
N ILE A 181 0.99 4.25 -16.17
CA ILE A 181 -0.45 4.12 -16.41
C ILE A 181 -0.75 3.23 -17.62
N GLN A 182 0.02 3.35 -18.71
CA GLN A 182 -0.11 2.46 -19.87
C GLN A 182 0.10 1.00 -19.52
N LEU A 183 1.07 0.68 -18.63
CA LEU A 183 1.29 -0.69 -18.14
C LEU A 183 0.18 -1.13 -17.17
N LEU A 184 -0.07 -0.35 -16.14
CA LEU A 184 -0.97 -0.72 -15.04
C LEU A 184 -2.43 -0.83 -15.51
N SER A 185 -2.86 -0.04 -16.50
CA SER A 185 -4.20 -0.14 -17.10
C SER A 185 -4.49 -1.50 -17.76
N GLN A 186 -3.44 -2.27 -18.09
CA GLN A 186 -3.58 -3.61 -18.64
C GLN A 186 -3.76 -4.68 -17.55
N LEU A 187 -3.53 -4.33 -16.28
CA LEU A 187 -3.58 -5.24 -15.14
C LEU A 187 -4.77 -4.98 -14.22
N THR A 188 -5.18 -3.71 -14.10
CA THR A 188 -6.20 -3.28 -13.13
C THR A 188 -6.96 -2.04 -13.59
N PRO A 189 -8.21 -1.87 -13.18
CA PRO A 189 -8.93 -0.61 -13.34
C PRO A 189 -8.76 0.36 -12.14
N ARG A 190 -7.95 0.05 -11.11
CA ARG A 190 -7.87 0.85 -9.88
C ARG A 190 -6.44 1.02 -9.38
N LEU A 191 -6.13 2.23 -8.91
CA LEU A 191 -4.88 2.54 -8.23
C LEU A 191 -5.13 3.13 -6.86
N ARG A 192 -4.26 2.82 -5.91
CA ARG A 192 -4.16 3.45 -4.60
C ARG A 192 -2.87 4.23 -4.52
N LEU A 193 -2.95 5.51 -4.13
CA LEU A 193 -1.82 6.37 -3.81
C LEU A 193 -1.68 6.56 -2.30
N TYR A 194 -0.45 6.82 -1.84
CA TYR A 194 -0.14 6.98 -0.41
C TYR A 194 -0.18 8.42 0.06
N GLY A 195 0.06 9.35 -0.85
CA GLY A 195 0.09 10.77 -0.53
C GLY A 195 -0.15 11.63 -1.77
N ALA A 196 -0.16 12.95 -1.56
CA ALA A 196 -0.44 13.92 -2.62
C ALA A 196 0.67 14.97 -2.81
N ASN A 197 1.77 14.86 -2.07
CA ASN A 197 2.94 15.72 -2.22
C ASN A 197 3.67 15.50 -3.55
N CYS A 198 4.66 16.34 -3.83
CA CYS A 198 5.49 16.24 -5.04
C CYS A 198 4.69 16.17 -6.36
N ASN A 199 3.48 16.74 -6.37
CA ASN A 199 2.58 16.79 -7.53
C ASN A 199 2.15 15.40 -8.08
N GLN A 200 2.38 14.32 -7.34
CA GLN A 200 2.15 12.94 -7.81
C GLN A 200 0.68 12.69 -8.18
N THR A 201 -0.26 13.17 -7.37
CA THR A 201 -1.70 13.00 -7.60
C THR A 201 -2.11 13.62 -8.95
N ALA A 202 -1.69 14.86 -9.21
CA ALA A 202 -2.01 15.53 -10.46
C ALA A 202 -1.36 14.82 -11.66
N MET A 203 -0.11 14.34 -11.54
CA MET A 203 0.56 13.62 -12.62
C MET A 203 -0.11 12.29 -12.94
N VAL A 204 -0.58 11.54 -11.93
CA VAL A 204 -1.30 10.27 -12.14
C VAL A 204 -2.65 10.51 -12.82
N LEU A 205 -3.43 11.45 -12.34
CA LEU A 205 -4.75 11.75 -12.89
C LEU A 205 -4.64 12.34 -14.31
N GLN A 206 -3.65 13.20 -14.58
CA GLN A 206 -3.36 13.70 -15.92
C GLN A 206 -2.96 12.55 -16.86
N ALA A 207 -2.09 11.64 -16.42
CA ALA A 207 -1.69 10.50 -17.23
C ALA A 207 -2.86 9.58 -17.59
N ILE A 208 -3.80 9.36 -16.66
CA ILE A 208 -5.05 8.60 -16.92
C ILE A 208 -5.89 9.33 -17.97
N GLN A 209 -6.04 10.65 -17.85
CA GLN A 209 -6.78 11.46 -18.82
C GLN A 209 -6.13 11.43 -20.21
N ASP A 210 -4.82 11.61 -20.29
CA ASP A 210 -4.07 11.63 -21.54
C ASP A 210 -4.07 10.27 -22.25
N THR A 211 -3.97 9.19 -21.49
CA THR A 211 -4.03 7.82 -22.04
C THR A 211 -5.43 7.33 -22.34
N LYS A 212 -6.46 8.04 -21.87
CA LYS A 212 -7.90 7.69 -22.06
C LYS A 212 -8.24 6.29 -21.56
N VAL A 213 -7.50 5.76 -20.59
CA VAL A 213 -7.77 4.46 -19.98
C VAL A 213 -8.87 4.58 -18.93
N ASN A 214 -9.63 3.50 -18.75
CA ASN A 214 -10.69 3.45 -17.73
C ASN A 214 -10.09 3.01 -16.39
N MET A 215 -9.56 3.98 -15.64
CA MET A 215 -8.96 3.74 -14.33
C MET A 215 -9.48 4.75 -13.31
N THR A 216 -9.66 4.31 -12.08
CA THR A 216 -10.00 5.14 -10.92
C THR A 216 -8.84 5.19 -9.94
N VAL A 217 -8.78 6.27 -9.15
CA VAL A 217 -7.70 6.48 -8.19
C VAL A 217 -8.28 6.73 -6.79
N TRP A 218 -7.76 6.00 -5.83
CA TRP A 218 -7.95 6.23 -4.40
C TRP A 218 -6.82 7.14 -3.94
N LEU A 219 -7.18 8.38 -3.62
CA LEU A 219 -6.20 9.40 -3.26
C LEU A 219 -5.70 9.21 -1.84
N GLY A 220 -4.40 9.41 -1.64
CA GLY A 220 -3.76 9.36 -0.33
C GLY A 220 -3.47 10.76 0.21
N ILE A 221 -3.60 10.93 1.52
CA ILE A 221 -3.07 12.06 2.30
C ILE A 221 -2.22 11.46 3.41
N TYR A 222 -0.90 11.52 3.29
CA TYR A 222 -0.01 10.97 4.30
C TYR A 222 0.00 11.84 5.55
N ILE A 223 0.04 11.20 6.72
CA ILE A 223 0.09 11.87 8.03
C ILE A 223 1.39 11.48 8.73
N ASP A 224 2.13 12.50 9.16
CA ASP A 224 3.24 12.41 10.08
C ASP A 224 3.19 13.56 11.09
N SER A 225 4.31 13.91 11.71
CA SER A 225 4.41 15.06 12.62
C SER A 225 4.48 16.42 11.91
N ASN A 226 4.49 16.45 10.56
CA ASN A 226 4.66 17.66 9.76
C ASN A 226 3.31 18.21 9.29
N ASP A 227 2.69 19.05 10.13
CA ASP A 227 1.41 19.70 9.81
C ASP A 227 1.43 20.55 8.54
N THR A 228 2.58 21.12 8.18
CA THR A 228 2.70 21.90 6.94
C THR A 228 2.62 20.98 5.73
N ALA A 229 3.33 19.86 5.74
CA ALA A 229 3.28 18.88 4.66
C ALA A 229 1.88 18.24 4.55
N TYR A 230 1.23 17.95 5.67
CA TYR A 230 -0.16 17.50 5.68
C TYR A 230 -1.10 18.47 4.97
N LYS A 231 -1.06 19.77 5.32
CA LYS A 231 -1.91 20.80 4.69
C LYS A 231 -1.66 20.94 3.20
N GLN A 232 -0.40 20.90 2.78
CA GLN A 232 -0.04 20.92 1.36
C GLN A 232 -0.63 19.74 0.59
N GLN A 233 -0.68 18.56 1.20
CA GLN A 233 -1.31 17.39 0.59
C GLN A 233 -2.84 17.52 0.51
N VAL A 234 -3.48 18.10 1.53
CA VAL A 234 -4.92 18.41 1.48
C VAL A 234 -5.21 19.37 0.33
N ASP A 235 -4.42 20.42 0.17
CA ASP A 235 -4.57 21.40 -0.93
C ASP A 235 -4.38 20.71 -2.30
N ALA A 236 -3.39 19.83 -2.44
CA ALA A 236 -3.14 19.09 -3.67
C ALA A 236 -4.30 18.14 -4.02
N VAL A 237 -4.91 17.48 -3.03
CA VAL A 237 -6.12 16.66 -3.21
C VAL A 237 -7.31 17.52 -3.62
N VAL A 238 -7.50 18.67 -2.99
CA VAL A 238 -8.56 19.62 -3.35
C VAL A 238 -8.45 20.06 -4.81
N ASP A 239 -7.25 20.44 -5.25
CA ASP A 239 -7.03 20.86 -6.63
C ASP A 239 -7.21 19.71 -7.63
N ALA A 240 -6.79 18.49 -7.27
CA ALA A 240 -7.03 17.30 -8.07
C ALA A 240 -8.52 16.99 -8.22
N LEU A 241 -9.31 17.11 -7.14
CA LEU A 241 -10.76 16.87 -7.16
C LEU A 241 -11.51 17.85 -8.04
N LYS A 242 -11.10 19.15 -8.03
CA LYS A 242 -11.69 20.17 -8.90
C LYS A 242 -11.44 19.91 -10.38
N THR A 243 -10.28 19.31 -10.70
CA THR A 243 -9.82 19.17 -12.08
C THR A 243 -10.20 17.82 -12.68
N TYR A 244 -10.05 16.73 -11.92
CA TYR A 244 -10.13 15.36 -12.45
C TYR A 244 -11.22 14.51 -11.77
N GLY A 245 -11.53 14.77 -10.50
CA GLY A 245 -12.35 13.91 -9.66
C GLY A 245 -11.56 12.74 -9.07
N ALA A 246 -12.20 12.00 -8.17
CA ALA A 246 -11.70 10.76 -7.58
C ALA A 246 -12.85 9.93 -7.01
N ASP A 247 -12.55 8.71 -6.53
CA ASP A 247 -13.57 7.85 -5.93
C ASP A 247 -13.49 7.80 -4.40
N HIS A 248 -12.30 7.79 -3.82
CA HIS A 248 -12.06 7.65 -2.38
C HIS A 248 -10.88 8.52 -1.95
N ILE A 249 -10.85 8.89 -0.66
CA ILE A 249 -9.73 9.61 -0.02
C ILE A 249 -9.31 8.84 1.22
N THR A 250 -8.05 8.39 1.25
CA THR A 250 -7.44 7.69 2.37
C THR A 250 -6.54 8.64 3.15
N VAL A 251 -6.84 8.85 4.42
CA VAL A 251 -6.13 9.78 5.31
C VAL A 251 -5.27 8.98 6.29
N GLY A 252 -3.96 9.00 6.10
CA GLY A 252 -2.98 8.22 6.83
C GLY A 252 -2.70 6.84 6.20
N ASN A 253 -1.47 6.38 6.40
CA ASN A 253 -1.02 5.01 6.19
C ASN A 253 -0.15 4.59 7.37
N GLU A 254 -0.53 3.51 8.06
CA GLU A 254 0.17 2.96 9.23
C GLU A 254 0.48 3.98 10.34
N TYR A 255 -0.35 5.00 10.45
CA TYR A 255 -0.14 6.02 11.47
C TYR A 255 -0.28 5.45 12.89
N ILE A 256 -1.27 4.61 13.13
CA ILE A 256 -1.51 3.99 14.44
C ILE A 256 -0.40 2.97 14.74
N LEU A 257 -0.06 2.11 13.78
CA LEU A 257 1.03 1.15 13.93
C LEU A 257 2.34 1.84 14.34
N ASN A 258 2.68 2.93 13.66
CA ASN A 258 3.94 3.65 13.89
C ASN A 258 3.97 4.46 15.19
N THR A 259 2.83 4.95 15.67
CA THR A 259 2.74 5.81 16.86
C THR A 259 2.38 5.06 18.14
N ALA A 260 1.68 3.95 18.02
CA ALA A 260 1.13 3.21 19.17
C ALA A 260 1.44 1.70 19.16
N GLY A 261 1.93 1.14 18.03
CA GLY A 261 2.04 -0.31 17.84
C GLY A 261 0.68 -1.00 17.68
N SER A 262 0.71 -2.33 17.59
CA SER A 262 -0.49 -3.17 17.41
C SER A 262 -0.91 -3.95 18.67
N ASP A 263 -0.18 -3.81 19.79
CA ASP A 263 -0.33 -4.71 20.95
C ASP A 263 -1.64 -4.51 21.73
N SER A 264 -2.23 -3.32 21.68
CA SER A 264 -3.44 -3.02 22.44
C SER A 264 -4.27 -1.90 21.83
N THR A 265 -5.44 -2.24 21.33
CA THR A 265 -6.45 -1.31 20.81
C THR A 265 -7.17 -0.48 21.89
N THR A 266 -6.77 -0.61 23.16
CA THR A 266 -7.32 0.13 24.31
C THR A 266 -6.28 0.96 25.04
N SER A 267 -5.03 0.92 24.63
CA SER A 267 -3.93 1.69 25.23
C SER A 267 -4.10 3.20 25.02
N SER A 268 -3.55 4.02 25.91
CA SER A 268 -3.61 5.48 25.76
C SER A 268 -2.93 5.98 24.47
N PRO A 269 -1.75 5.45 24.05
CA PRO A 269 -1.18 5.81 22.75
C PRO A 269 -2.10 5.48 21.57
N TYR A 270 -2.70 4.27 21.58
CA TYR A 270 -3.64 3.87 20.53
C TYR A 270 -4.83 4.83 20.43
N LEU A 271 -5.48 5.13 21.57
CA LEU A 271 -6.64 6.04 21.59
C LEU A 271 -6.26 7.47 21.16
N ALA A 272 -5.05 7.93 21.49
CA ALA A 272 -4.55 9.21 21.01
C ALA A 272 -4.37 9.21 19.49
N SER A 273 -3.80 8.15 18.91
CA SER A 273 -3.62 7.99 17.48
C SER A 273 -4.95 7.92 16.72
N VAL A 274 -5.93 7.18 17.26
CA VAL A 274 -7.30 7.14 16.71
C VAL A 274 -7.94 8.53 16.71
N ASN A 275 -7.75 9.31 17.76
CA ASN A 275 -8.28 10.67 17.82
C ASN A 275 -7.61 11.59 16.78
N THR A 276 -6.31 11.45 16.57
CA THR A 276 -5.59 12.20 15.52
C THR A 276 -6.13 11.85 14.14
N ILE A 277 -6.25 10.57 13.80
CA ILE A 277 -6.85 10.13 12.53
C ILE A 277 -8.27 10.69 12.37
N ALA A 278 -9.11 10.57 13.39
CA ALA A 278 -10.49 11.05 13.35
C ALA A 278 -10.56 12.58 13.11
N GLN A 279 -9.67 13.36 13.77
CA GLN A 279 -9.59 14.80 13.56
C GLN A 279 -9.17 15.13 12.13
N ARG A 280 -8.14 14.47 11.59
CA ARG A 280 -7.67 14.68 10.21
C ARG A 280 -8.74 14.33 9.18
N ILE A 281 -9.47 13.25 9.39
CA ILE A 281 -10.60 12.86 8.53
C ILE A 281 -11.69 13.93 8.55
N GLU A 282 -12.04 14.48 9.73
CA GLU A 282 -13.05 15.51 9.83
C GLU A 282 -12.62 16.84 9.19
N GLU A 283 -11.34 17.21 9.32
CA GLU A 283 -10.75 18.36 8.62
C GLU A 283 -10.87 18.19 7.09
N VAL A 284 -10.53 17.01 6.56
CA VAL A 284 -10.66 16.69 5.14
C VAL A 284 -12.13 16.68 4.71
N LYS A 285 -13.03 16.04 5.46
CA LYS A 285 -14.49 16.04 5.19
C LYS A 285 -15.03 17.45 5.06
N THR A 286 -14.72 18.32 6.03
CA THR A 286 -15.17 19.71 6.03
C THR A 286 -14.65 20.46 4.80
N THR A 287 -13.37 20.28 4.47
CA THR A 287 -12.74 20.92 3.31
C THR A 287 -13.39 20.48 2.00
N ILE A 288 -13.62 19.17 1.83
CA ILE A 288 -14.20 18.60 0.61
C ILE A 288 -15.68 18.97 0.46
N GLN A 289 -16.46 19.01 1.54
CA GLN A 289 -17.85 19.46 1.51
C GLN A 289 -17.97 20.91 1.02
N GLY A 290 -17.01 21.75 1.36
CA GLY A 290 -16.93 23.14 0.88
C GLY A 290 -16.74 23.28 -0.63
N LEU A 291 -16.35 22.22 -1.34
CA LEU A 291 -16.18 22.23 -2.80
C LEU A 291 -17.49 22.09 -3.58
N GLY A 292 -18.58 21.65 -2.96
CA GLY A 292 -19.86 21.45 -3.63
C GLY A 292 -19.83 20.38 -4.71
N LEU A 293 -19.06 19.29 -4.52
CA LEU A 293 -18.96 18.18 -5.47
C LEU A 293 -20.32 17.51 -5.69
N SER A 294 -20.55 17.00 -6.89
CA SER A 294 -21.81 16.33 -7.26
C SER A 294 -22.03 15.00 -6.53
N LYS A 295 -20.97 14.39 -5.99
CA LYS A 295 -21.04 13.16 -5.20
C LYS A 295 -20.32 13.33 -3.86
N THR A 296 -20.81 12.65 -2.82
CA THR A 296 -20.09 12.50 -1.55
C THR A 296 -19.00 11.46 -1.75
N LEU A 297 -17.76 11.81 -1.36
CA LEU A 297 -16.63 10.88 -1.41
C LEU A 297 -16.50 10.18 -0.06
N PRO A 298 -16.38 8.86 -0.01
CA PRO A 298 -15.98 8.15 1.20
C PRO A 298 -14.58 8.57 1.64
N ILE A 299 -14.38 8.79 2.95
CA ILE A 299 -13.09 9.15 3.53
C ILE A 299 -12.75 8.17 4.64
N GLY A 300 -11.67 7.44 4.47
CA GLY A 300 -11.21 6.40 5.39
C GLY A 300 -9.76 6.56 5.76
N THR A 301 -9.20 5.52 6.36
CA THR A 301 -7.78 5.42 6.71
C THR A 301 -7.22 4.06 6.32
N SER A 302 -5.90 3.97 6.18
CA SER A 302 -5.17 2.73 5.97
C SER A 302 -4.19 2.49 7.11
N ASP A 303 -4.13 1.25 7.59
CA ASP A 303 -3.19 0.86 8.64
C ASP A 303 -2.99 -0.67 8.63
N ALA A 304 -2.09 -1.21 9.46
CA ALA A 304 -1.99 -2.65 9.66
C ALA A 304 -3.36 -3.23 10.04
N GLY A 305 -3.76 -4.35 9.44
CA GLY A 305 -5.06 -4.95 9.70
C GLY A 305 -5.33 -5.27 11.18
N SER A 306 -4.24 -5.54 11.95
CA SER A 306 -4.32 -5.80 13.38
C SER A 306 -4.76 -4.61 14.26
N VAL A 307 -4.75 -3.38 13.73
CA VAL A 307 -5.08 -2.18 14.54
C VAL A 307 -6.53 -1.74 14.45
N LEU A 308 -7.34 -2.33 13.56
CA LEU A 308 -8.75 -1.96 13.49
C LEU A 308 -9.46 -2.33 14.81
N SER A 309 -10.20 -1.38 15.34
CA SER A 309 -11.06 -1.58 16.51
C SER A 309 -12.44 -0.98 16.27
N LYS A 310 -13.42 -1.39 17.08
CA LYS A 310 -14.74 -0.74 17.05
C LYS A 310 -14.65 0.78 17.25
N THR A 311 -13.71 1.25 18.08
CA THR A 311 -13.51 2.69 18.34
C THR A 311 -13.07 3.41 17.08
N LEU A 312 -12.07 2.90 16.36
CA LEU A 312 -11.62 3.45 15.08
C LEU A 312 -12.74 3.34 14.03
N ALA A 313 -13.36 2.18 13.91
CA ALA A 313 -14.42 1.91 12.94
C ALA A 313 -15.56 2.94 12.98
N THR A 314 -15.92 3.46 14.17
CA THR A 314 -16.97 4.50 14.31
C THR A 314 -16.59 5.86 13.73
N LYS A 315 -15.32 6.09 13.35
CA LYS A 315 -14.77 7.38 12.94
C LYS A 315 -14.51 7.51 11.43
N ILE A 316 -14.66 6.41 10.70
CA ILE A 316 -14.24 6.28 9.30
C ILE A 316 -15.40 5.81 8.44
N ASP A 317 -15.37 6.11 7.14
CA ASP A 317 -16.34 5.60 6.19
C ASP A 317 -15.88 4.24 5.64
N TYR A 318 -14.57 3.98 5.64
CA TYR A 318 -13.97 2.68 5.30
C TYR A 318 -12.59 2.53 5.96
N PHE A 319 -12.16 1.27 6.12
CA PHE A 319 -10.82 0.89 6.55
C PHE A 319 -10.10 0.12 5.45
N MET A 320 -8.84 0.45 5.24
CA MET A 320 -7.94 -0.25 4.33
C MET A 320 -6.85 -0.96 5.14
N ALA A 321 -6.89 -2.29 5.13
CA ALA A 321 -6.00 -3.14 5.90
C ALA A 321 -4.72 -3.49 5.14
N ASN A 322 -3.54 -3.18 5.68
CA ASN A 322 -2.29 -3.76 5.22
C ASN A 322 -2.16 -5.18 5.80
N VAL A 323 -2.19 -6.20 4.93
CA VAL A 323 -2.18 -7.62 5.31
C VAL A 323 -1.09 -8.34 4.54
N HIS A 324 0.08 -8.50 5.17
CA HIS A 324 1.25 -9.10 4.56
C HIS A 324 1.56 -10.48 5.15
N PRO A 325 1.21 -11.59 4.48
CA PRO A 325 1.48 -12.94 4.98
C PRO A 325 2.97 -13.23 5.17
N TYR A 326 3.83 -12.57 4.44
CA TYR A 326 5.28 -12.66 4.59
C TYR A 326 5.73 -12.34 6.02
N PHE A 327 5.24 -11.24 6.58
CA PHE A 327 5.52 -10.83 7.96
C PHE A 327 4.75 -11.63 9.01
N GLY A 328 3.77 -12.43 8.57
CA GLY A 328 3.08 -13.41 9.40
C GLY A 328 3.87 -14.70 9.66
N SER A 329 5.10 -14.80 9.16
CA SER A 329 5.95 -16.00 9.25
C SER A 329 5.34 -17.24 8.59
N LEU A 330 4.60 -17.03 7.48
CA LEU A 330 3.89 -18.10 6.80
C LEU A 330 4.72 -18.78 5.71
N ALA A 331 4.39 -20.03 5.44
CA ALA A 331 4.77 -20.70 4.21
C ALA A 331 3.93 -20.14 3.06
N ILE A 332 4.52 -20.07 1.86
CA ILE A 332 3.87 -19.49 0.70
C ILE A 332 2.55 -20.19 0.33
N ASP A 333 2.47 -21.50 0.54
CA ASP A 333 1.27 -22.28 0.24
C ASP A 333 0.08 -21.93 1.14
N ASP A 334 0.34 -21.42 2.35
CA ASP A 334 -0.68 -21.00 3.32
C ASP A 334 -1.04 -19.51 3.19
N ALA A 335 -0.23 -18.73 2.46
CA ALA A 335 -0.29 -17.27 2.45
C ALA A 335 -1.66 -16.72 1.98
N ALA A 336 -2.22 -17.27 0.91
CA ALA A 336 -3.48 -16.79 0.35
C ALA A 336 -4.67 -17.04 1.29
N ALA A 337 -4.79 -18.26 1.84
CA ALA A 337 -5.85 -18.62 2.76
C ALA A 337 -5.76 -17.80 4.05
N TRP A 338 -4.55 -17.66 4.61
CA TRP A 338 -4.36 -16.85 5.81
C TRP A 338 -4.69 -15.37 5.59
N THR A 339 -4.36 -14.80 4.44
CA THR A 339 -4.69 -13.41 4.12
C THR A 339 -6.19 -13.18 4.14
N ASP A 340 -6.97 -14.09 3.55
CA ASP A 340 -8.43 -14.04 3.54
C ASP A 340 -9.01 -14.18 4.96
N ASP A 341 -8.59 -15.20 5.71
CA ASP A 341 -9.01 -15.45 7.08
C ASP A 341 -8.67 -14.29 8.02
N PHE A 342 -7.46 -13.74 7.91
CA PHE A 342 -7.00 -12.60 8.71
C PHE A 342 -7.87 -11.37 8.43
N PHE A 343 -8.04 -11.02 7.15
CA PHE A 343 -8.82 -9.87 6.75
C PHE A 343 -10.28 -9.98 7.22
N HIS A 344 -10.93 -11.12 7.04
CA HIS A 344 -12.29 -11.32 7.52
C HIS A 344 -12.38 -11.16 9.03
N LYS A 345 -11.53 -11.83 9.78
CA LYS A 345 -11.59 -11.88 11.24
C LYS A 345 -11.23 -10.55 11.91
N PHE A 346 -10.18 -9.86 11.43
CA PHE A 346 -9.66 -8.68 12.10
C PHE A 346 -10.17 -7.37 11.53
N ASP A 347 -10.71 -7.39 10.31
CA ASP A 347 -11.15 -6.18 9.64
C ASP A 347 -12.66 -6.21 9.33
N VAL A 348 -13.15 -7.16 8.56
CA VAL A 348 -14.56 -7.22 8.16
C VAL A 348 -15.48 -7.41 9.38
N ASP A 349 -15.20 -8.42 10.23
CA ASP A 349 -16.00 -8.71 11.41
C ASP A 349 -15.93 -7.56 12.44
N VAL A 350 -14.76 -6.93 12.60
CA VAL A 350 -14.59 -5.80 13.51
C VAL A 350 -15.32 -4.56 12.98
N ALA A 351 -15.24 -4.26 11.69
CA ALA A 351 -15.98 -3.18 11.05
C ALA A 351 -17.50 -3.36 11.24
N ALA A 352 -17.99 -4.58 11.12
CA ALA A 352 -19.41 -4.92 11.31
C ALA A 352 -19.94 -4.65 12.73
N LEU A 353 -19.08 -4.58 13.76
CA LEU A 353 -19.44 -4.24 15.15
C LEU A 353 -19.73 -2.75 15.33
N ALA A 354 -19.31 -1.89 14.43
CA ALA A 354 -19.57 -0.46 14.51
C ALA A 354 -20.97 -0.11 13.97
N PRO A 355 -21.68 0.89 14.55
CA PRO A 355 -23.03 1.24 14.09
C PRO A 355 -23.09 1.73 12.64
N ASN A 356 -22.04 2.39 12.18
CA ASN A 356 -21.89 2.89 10.81
C ASN A 356 -21.39 1.83 9.81
N LYS A 357 -20.93 0.66 10.31
CA LYS A 357 -20.46 -0.47 9.49
C LYS A 357 -19.57 -0.01 8.33
N PRO A 358 -18.41 0.60 8.61
CA PRO A 358 -17.54 1.07 7.54
C PRO A 358 -17.17 -0.10 6.62
N ALA A 359 -17.00 0.19 5.32
CA ALA A 359 -16.47 -0.80 4.39
C ALA A 359 -15.04 -1.20 4.77
N ALA A 360 -14.64 -2.42 4.44
CA ALA A 360 -13.28 -2.90 4.66
C ALA A 360 -12.67 -3.37 3.34
N TYR A 361 -11.40 -3.03 3.11
CA TYR A 361 -10.62 -3.35 1.91
C TYR A 361 -9.23 -3.80 2.32
N ILE A 362 -8.60 -4.66 1.54
CA ILE A 362 -7.18 -4.92 1.70
C ILE A 362 -6.42 -3.80 0.97
N ALA A 363 -5.69 -2.98 1.72
CA ALA A 363 -4.90 -1.88 1.16
C ALA A 363 -3.61 -2.37 0.50
N GLU A 364 -3.02 -3.40 1.09
CA GLU A 364 -1.76 -3.97 0.67
C GLU A 364 -1.73 -5.46 0.98
N THR A 365 -1.34 -6.24 -0.02
CA THR A 365 -0.96 -7.65 0.13
C THR A 365 -0.11 -8.08 -1.05
N GLY A 366 0.86 -8.94 -0.81
CA GLY A 366 1.81 -9.38 -1.81
C GLY A 366 2.82 -10.36 -1.23
N TRP A 367 3.85 -10.68 -2.03
CA TRP A 367 4.99 -11.48 -1.61
C TRP A 367 6.27 -10.92 -2.24
N PRO A 368 7.35 -10.67 -1.46
CA PRO A 368 8.57 -10.09 -1.99
C PRO A 368 9.32 -11.08 -2.88
N SER A 369 9.93 -10.57 -3.95
CA SER A 369 10.64 -11.38 -4.93
C SER A 369 12.12 -11.60 -4.62
N SER A 370 12.65 -10.83 -3.67
CA SER A 370 14.07 -10.84 -3.26
C SER A 370 14.25 -10.13 -1.93
N SER A 371 15.47 -10.18 -1.41
CA SER A 371 15.91 -9.41 -0.24
C SER A 371 17.34 -8.94 -0.45
N SER A 372 17.66 -7.72 -0.01
CA SER A 372 19.02 -7.18 -0.04
C SER A 372 19.91 -7.73 1.08
N ASN A 373 19.36 -8.47 2.04
CA ASN A 373 20.12 -9.12 3.11
C ASN A 373 19.56 -10.52 3.44
N ALA A 374 20.41 -11.36 4.03
CA ALA A 374 20.06 -12.75 4.37
C ALA A 374 19.10 -12.86 5.57
N THR A 375 19.05 -11.87 6.45
CA THR A 375 18.21 -11.91 7.66
C THR A 375 16.74 -11.84 7.32
N ASP A 376 16.40 -10.99 6.36
CA ASP A 376 15.03 -10.73 5.96
C ASP A 376 14.65 -11.49 4.66
N ALA A 377 15.51 -12.43 4.20
CA ALA A 377 15.28 -13.17 2.96
C ALA A 377 14.28 -14.32 3.10
N ASN A 378 13.74 -14.54 4.29
CA ASN A 378 12.76 -15.61 4.56
C ASN A 378 11.72 -15.11 5.58
N SER A 379 10.46 -15.46 5.35
CA SER A 379 9.34 -15.10 6.23
C SER A 379 9.46 -15.64 7.66
N GLY A 380 10.31 -16.65 7.88
CA GLY A 380 10.40 -17.42 9.11
C GLY A 380 9.86 -18.85 8.96
N ALA A 381 9.20 -19.17 7.86
CA ALA A 381 8.67 -20.52 7.58
C ALA A 381 9.73 -21.52 7.09
N GLY A 382 10.98 -21.08 6.92
CA GLY A 382 12.07 -21.89 6.38
C GLY A 382 12.12 -21.92 4.85
N SER A 383 13.28 -22.37 4.32
CA SER A 383 13.49 -22.42 2.86
C SER A 383 13.03 -23.78 2.32
N PRO A 384 12.41 -23.84 1.13
CA PRO A 384 12.11 -22.71 0.24
C PRO A 384 10.76 -22.03 0.52
N GLN A 385 9.98 -22.51 1.49
CA GLN A 385 8.57 -22.16 1.68
C GLN A 385 8.37 -20.68 2.10
N GLY A 386 9.33 -20.11 2.84
CA GLY A 386 9.27 -18.73 3.30
C GLY A 386 10.14 -17.77 2.49
N ASP A 387 10.83 -18.21 1.44
CA ASP A 387 11.81 -17.38 0.75
C ASP A 387 11.17 -16.17 0.05
N ALA A 388 11.81 -15.01 0.17
CA ALA A 388 11.61 -13.89 -0.72
C ALA A 388 12.19 -14.24 -2.08
N SER A 389 11.35 -14.69 -3.00
CA SER A 389 11.78 -15.19 -4.30
C SER A 389 10.72 -15.03 -5.38
N VAL A 390 11.15 -14.92 -6.65
CA VAL A 390 10.25 -14.86 -7.80
C VAL A 390 9.35 -16.12 -7.88
N ALA A 391 9.85 -17.28 -7.47
CA ALA A 391 9.07 -18.52 -7.45
C ALA A 391 7.90 -18.43 -6.44
N ASN A 392 8.15 -17.93 -5.23
CA ASN A 392 7.10 -17.73 -4.23
C ASN A 392 6.17 -16.58 -4.59
N LEU A 393 6.68 -15.49 -5.18
CA LEU A 393 5.84 -14.46 -5.77
C LEU A 393 4.87 -15.07 -6.80
N GLN A 394 5.33 -15.93 -7.71
CA GLN A 394 4.45 -16.60 -8.66
C GLN A 394 3.41 -17.49 -7.97
N THR A 395 3.78 -18.20 -6.90
CA THR A 395 2.83 -19.01 -6.13
C THR A 395 1.77 -18.13 -5.50
N PHE A 396 2.15 -16.99 -4.89
CA PHE A 396 1.20 -16.02 -4.34
C PHE A 396 0.23 -15.49 -5.40
N LEU A 397 0.74 -15.09 -6.57
CA LEU A 397 -0.11 -14.65 -7.67
C LEU A 397 -1.13 -15.72 -8.07
N ASN A 398 -0.71 -16.96 -8.21
CA ASN A 398 -1.56 -18.06 -8.64
C ASN A 398 -2.64 -18.44 -7.62
N THR A 399 -2.35 -18.30 -6.33
CA THR A 399 -3.24 -18.71 -5.26
C THR A 399 -4.14 -17.57 -4.79
N PHE A 400 -3.59 -16.36 -4.58
CA PHE A 400 -4.32 -15.25 -4.00
C PHE A 400 -5.24 -14.54 -5.01
N VAL A 401 -4.73 -14.18 -6.19
CA VAL A 401 -5.44 -13.26 -7.11
C VAL A 401 -6.80 -13.80 -7.53
N CYS A 402 -6.84 -15.03 -8.02
CA CYS A 402 -8.11 -15.63 -8.46
C CYS A 402 -9.01 -16.04 -7.28
N GLN A 403 -8.43 -16.41 -6.15
CA GLN A 403 -9.20 -16.66 -4.92
C GLN A 403 -9.91 -15.39 -4.45
N ALA A 404 -9.18 -14.27 -4.32
CA ALA A 404 -9.73 -13.01 -3.88
C ALA A 404 -10.85 -12.51 -4.82
N ASN A 405 -10.63 -12.60 -6.14
CA ASN A 405 -11.65 -12.24 -7.12
C ASN A 405 -12.92 -13.13 -7.01
N THR A 406 -12.75 -14.43 -6.77
CA THR A 406 -13.86 -15.37 -6.60
C THR A 406 -14.64 -15.11 -5.30
N ASN A 407 -13.93 -14.79 -4.22
CA ASN A 407 -14.54 -14.47 -2.92
C ASN A 407 -15.18 -13.08 -2.91
N GLY A 408 -14.90 -12.23 -3.91
CA GLY A 408 -15.34 -10.84 -3.93
C GLY A 408 -14.55 -9.96 -2.96
N THR A 409 -13.36 -10.40 -2.55
CA THR A 409 -12.45 -9.61 -1.71
C THR A 409 -11.86 -8.48 -2.53
N GLU A 410 -12.05 -7.24 -2.08
CA GLU A 410 -11.54 -6.04 -2.72
C GLU A 410 -10.16 -5.70 -2.17
N TYR A 411 -9.13 -5.66 -3.04
CA TYR A 411 -7.75 -5.52 -2.61
C TYR A 411 -6.89 -4.69 -3.54
N PHE A 412 -5.84 -4.07 -3.01
CA PHE A 412 -4.76 -3.49 -3.77
C PHE A 412 -3.52 -4.38 -3.62
N TYR A 413 -3.02 -4.88 -4.75
CA TYR A 413 -1.80 -5.67 -4.78
C TYR A 413 -0.60 -4.79 -4.46
N PHE A 414 0.27 -5.24 -3.54
CA PHE A 414 1.46 -4.55 -3.12
C PHE A 414 2.70 -5.21 -3.73
N GLU A 415 3.35 -4.59 -4.74
CA GLU A 415 3.08 -3.28 -5.31
C GLU A 415 3.36 -3.27 -6.81
N ALA A 416 3.16 -2.14 -7.48
CA ALA A 416 3.35 -2.05 -8.93
C ALA A 416 4.81 -2.26 -9.34
N PHE A 417 5.74 -1.51 -8.76
CA PHE A 417 7.16 -1.46 -9.15
C PHE A 417 8.06 -1.63 -7.95
N ASP A 418 9.24 -2.25 -8.14
CA ASP A 418 10.30 -2.20 -7.14
C ASP A 418 10.71 -0.76 -6.85
N GLU A 419 10.93 -0.46 -5.57
CA GLU A 419 11.27 0.88 -5.09
C GLU A 419 12.68 0.90 -4.47
N PRO A 420 13.75 1.13 -5.26
CA PRO A 420 15.15 1.10 -4.78
C PRO A 420 15.44 2.05 -3.62
N TRP A 421 14.64 3.11 -3.47
CA TRP A 421 14.78 4.02 -2.33
C TRP A 421 14.38 3.35 -1.00
N LYS A 422 13.37 2.46 -1.02
CA LYS A 422 12.99 1.66 0.16
C LYS A 422 14.12 0.71 0.55
N ASP A 423 14.73 0.04 -0.44
CA ASP A 423 15.88 -0.82 -0.20
C ASP A 423 17.06 -0.04 0.41
N ALA A 424 17.36 1.15 -0.14
CA ALA A 424 18.43 2.01 0.39
C ALA A 424 18.15 2.53 1.80
N GLN A 425 16.89 2.77 2.16
CA GLN A 425 16.50 3.33 3.45
C GLN A 425 16.29 2.25 4.53
N PHE A 426 15.68 1.13 4.18
CA PHE A 426 15.19 0.12 5.10
C PHE A 426 15.91 -1.24 4.92
N GLY A 427 16.36 -1.55 3.71
CA GLY A 427 17.00 -2.82 3.37
C GLY A 427 16.01 -3.99 3.35
N GLY A 428 16.54 -5.21 3.39
CA GLY A 428 15.73 -6.42 3.44
C GLY A 428 14.87 -6.62 2.20
N VAL A 429 13.60 -6.85 2.40
CA VAL A 429 12.63 -7.08 1.32
C VAL A 429 11.98 -5.80 0.79
N GLU A 430 12.20 -4.66 1.45
CA GLU A 430 11.38 -3.44 1.27
C GLU A 430 11.42 -2.88 -0.16
N GLY A 431 12.54 -3.00 -0.85
CA GLY A 431 12.66 -2.55 -2.25
C GLY A 431 12.22 -3.58 -3.30
N HIS A 432 11.66 -4.75 -2.91
CA HIS A 432 11.52 -5.91 -3.80
C HIS A 432 10.09 -6.47 -3.91
N TRP A 433 9.08 -5.67 -3.60
CA TRP A 433 7.66 -6.07 -3.63
C TRP A 433 6.99 -5.89 -4.99
N GLY A 434 7.61 -5.13 -5.90
CA GLY A 434 7.04 -4.82 -7.20
C GLY A 434 6.72 -6.06 -8.03
N LEU A 435 5.61 -6.01 -8.78
CA LEU A 435 5.35 -6.95 -9.87
C LEU A 435 6.33 -6.72 -11.02
N PHE A 436 6.68 -5.47 -11.26
CA PHE A 436 7.72 -5.04 -12.18
C PHE A 436 8.98 -4.62 -11.41
N ASP A 437 10.13 -4.71 -12.08
CA ASP A 437 11.33 -4.04 -11.58
C ASP A 437 11.21 -2.49 -11.69
N SER A 438 12.16 -1.77 -11.13
CA SER A 438 12.19 -0.30 -11.18
C SER A 438 12.36 0.28 -12.60
N ASN A 439 12.69 -0.56 -13.60
CA ASN A 439 12.79 -0.20 -15.01
C ASN A 439 11.54 -0.60 -15.82
N ARG A 440 10.46 -1.01 -15.18
CA ARG A 440 9.19 -1.45 -15.77
C ARG A 440 9.24 -2.79 -16.50
N ASN A 441 10.25 -3.60 -16.27
CA ASN A 441 10.25 -4.97 -16.80
C ASN A 441 9.42 -5.86 -15.87
N LEU A 442 8.46 -6.59 -16.44
CA LEU A 442 7.76 -7.63 -15.70
C LEU A 442 8.79 -8.64 -15.18
N LYS A 443 8.75 -8.96 -13.90
CA LYS A 443 9.58 -10.04 -13.33
C LYS A 443 9.24 -11.36 -14.03
N ASP A 444 10.07 -12.38 -13.87
CA ASP A 444 9.84 -13.69 -14.51
C ASP A 444 8.65 -14.42 -13.88
N VAL A 445 7.48 -13.83 -14.04
CA VAL A 445 6.19 -14.31 -13.56
C VAL A 445 5.13 -14.26 -14.67
N LYS A 446 4.12 -15.10 -14.53
CA LYS A 446 2.93 -15.10 -15.38
C LYS A 446 1.77 -14.47 -14.63
N ILE A 447 1.10 -13.53 -15.28
CA ILE A 447 -0.12 -12.93 -14.72
C ILE A 447 -1.23 -13.97 -14.77
N PRO A 448 -1.91 -14.29 -13.65
CA PRO A 448 -3.03 -15.22 -13.65
C PRO A 448 -4.18 -14.69 -14.50
N VAL A 449 -4.92 -15.60 -15.12
CA VAL A 449 -6.14 -15.29 -15.87
C VAL A 449 -7.32 -15.81 -15.04
N CYS A 450 -8.13 -14.90 -14.55
CA CYS A 450 -9.29 -15.25 -13.73
C CYS A 450 -10.60 -14.68 -14.25
#